data_7402bd0deab93ac786ce2e15a093aaa4
#
_entry.id   7402bd0deab93ac786ce2e15a093aaa4
#
_cell.length_a   1.000
_cell.length_b   1.000
_cell.length_c   1.000
_cell.angle_alpha   90.00
_cell.angle_beta   90.00
_cell.angle_gamma   90.00
#
_symmetry.space_group_name_H-M   'P 1'
#
loop_
_entity.id
_entity.type
_entity.pdbx_description
1 polymer ?
#
loop_
_entity_poly.entity_id
_entity_poly.type
_entity_poly.pdbx_seq_one_letter_code
_entity_poly.pdbx_strand_id
1 'polypeptide(L)'
;ALSKPTQLVLLETPSNPMLEIVDLPAVARLAHAAGAIVVVDNVFATPLLQRPLEMGADVVVYSCTKHIDGQGRVLGGAVLGGKKWVEDTLQPFVRNTGPTMSAFNAWLLLKGIETLALRVDASCRGAEAVAEFLAGRNEVARVWYPTRADHPQHELAMAQMSAGGTVVSFELAGGKSAAFAAMNGFALIAVSNNLGDSKSLATHPATTTHMRIGEAERARLGITDGVIRLSVGLEDPRDLIDDLAQALSAANVAPQTRAAE
;
A
#
# COMPACT_ATOMS: atom_id res chain seq x y z
N ALA A 1 -15.10 -16.21 -11.02
CA ALA A 1 -13.75 -16.56 -11.48
C ALA A 1 -13.48 -18.07 -11.30
N LEU A 2 -13.71 -18.62 -10.13
CA LEU A 2 -13.44 -20.05 -9.80
C LEU A 2 -14.39 -21.06 -10.46
N SER A 3 -15.33 -20.64 -11.30
CA SER A 3 -16.13 -21.54 -12.15
C SER A 3 -15.34 -22.15 -13.33
N LYS A 4 -14.12 -21.67 -13.56
CA LYS A 4 -13.18 -22.22 -14.54
C LYS A 4 -12.05 -22.94 -13.81
N PRO A 5 -11.37 -23.94 -14.44
CA PRO A 5 -10.17 -24.55 -13.88
C PRO A 5 -9.14 -23.46 -13.51
N THR A 6 -8.82 -23.38 -12.23
CA THR A 6 -7.94 -22.35 -11.67
C THR A 6 -6.87 -23.04 -10.84
N GLN A 7 -5.61 -22.77 -11.12
CA GLN A 7 -4.48 -23.35 -10.38
C GLN A 7 -3.98 -22.42 -9.26
N LEU A 8 -4.17 -21.11 -9.44
CA LEU A 8 -3.63 -20.11 -8.54
C LEU A 8 -4.58 -18.91 -8.44
N VAL A 9 -4.77 -18.41 -7.21
CA VAL A 9 -5.40 -17.14 -6.92
C VAL A 9 -4.32 -16.22 -6.34
N LEU A 10 -4.01 -15.13 -7.05
CA LEU A 10 -3.10 -14.10 -6.58
C LEU A 10 -3.92 -12.86 -6.21
N LEU A 11 -3.69 -12.33 -5.02
CA LEU A 11 -4.35 -11.13 -4.54
C LEU A 11 -3.43 -10.28 -3.68
N GLU A 12 -3.78 -9.00 -3.54
CA GLU A 12 -3.13 -8.02 -2.68
C GLU A 12 -4.18 -7.47 -1.71
N THR A 13 -3.86 -7.42 -0.41
CA THR A 13 -4.73 -6.84 0.62
C THR A 13 -3.92 -6.31 1.81
N PRO A 14 -4.10 -5.03 2.21
CA PRO A 14 -4.86 -3.97 1.52
C PRO A 14 -4.37 -3.70 0.10
N SER A 15 -5.28 -3.35 -0.82
CA SER A 15 -4.95 -3.13 -2.23
C SER A 15 -4.26 -1.78 -2.48
N ASN A 16 -3.42 -1.71 -3.50
CA ASN A 16 -2.79 -0.48 -3.96
C ASN A 16 -3.61 0.11 -5.14
N PRO A 17 -4.05 1.38 -5.12
CA PRO A 17 -3.86 2.37 -4.07
C PRO A 17 -5.06 2.52 -3.13
N MET A 18 -6.18 1.87 -3.38
CA MET A 18 -7.48 2.19 -2.77
C MET A 18 -7.69 1.55 -1.41
N LEU A 19 -6.74 0.73 -0.93
CA LEU A 19 -6.74 0.10 0.38
C LEU A 19 -7.97 -0.81 0.64
N GLU A 20 -8.50 -1.43 -0.42
CA GLU A 20 -9.57 -2.42 -0.29
C GLU A 20 -9.07 -3.65 0.47
N ILE A 21 -9.92 -4.19 1.31
CA ILE A 21 -9.63 -5.36 2.14
C ILE A 21 -10.35 -6.59 1.56
N VAL A 22 -9.60 -7.65 1.33
CA VAL A 22 -10.13 -8.94 0.88
C VAL A 22 -10.32 -9.87 2.08
N ASP A 23 -11.46 -10.52 2.18
CA ASP A 23 -11.71 -11.58 3.17
C ASP A 23 -10.84 -12.80 2.83
N LEU A 24 -9.66 -12.85 3.45
CA LEU A 24 -8.67 -13.90 3.19
C LEU A 24 -9.19 -15.30 3.54
N PRO A 25 -9.80 -15.54 4.71
CA PRO A 25 -10.35 -16.85 5.04
C PRO A 25 -11.43 -17.33 4.05
N ALA A 26 -12.30 -16.42 3.59
CA ALA A 26 -13.33 -16.77 2.62
C ALA A 26 -12.74 -17.09 1.25
N VAL A 27 -11.79 -16.28 0.76
CA VAL A 27 -11.12 -16.53 -0.52
C VAL A 27 -10.31 -17.81 -0.48
N ALA A 28 -9.56 -18.06 0.60
CA ALA A 28 -8.77 -19.28 0.76
C ALA A 28 -9.66 -20.53 0.70
N ARG A 29 -10.77 -20.54 1.43
CA ARG A 29 -11.76 -21.61 1.44
C ARG A 29 -12.32 -21.91 0.05
N LEU A 30 -12.67 -20.87 -0.70
CA LEU A 30 -13.22 -20.98 -2.06
C LEU A 30 -12.15 -21.46 -3.05
N ALA A 31 -10.93 -20.96 -2.96
CA ALA A 31 -9.82 -21.35 -3.82
C ALA A 31 -9.44 -22.82 -3.62
N HIS A 32 -9.29 -23.25 -2.37
CA HIS A 32 -8.98 -24.63 -2.02
C HIS A 32 -10.08 -25.61 -2.45
N ALA A 33 -11.35 -25.23 -2.32
CA ALA A 33 -12.46 -26.04 -2.83
C ALA A 33 -12.42 -26.21 -4.36
N ALA A 34 -11.79 -25.27 -5.08
CA ALA A 34 -11.56 -25.34 -6.52
C ALA A 34 -10.21 -25.98 -6.91
N GLY A 35 -9.41 -26.44 -5.94
CA GLY A 35 -8.09 -27.01 -6.15
C GLY A 35 -6.97 -26.00 -6.46
N ALA A 36 -7.21 -24.71 -6.20
CA ALA A 36 -6.26 -23.63 -6.43
C ALA A 36 -5.46 -23.29 -5.16
N ILE A 37 -4.20 -22.91 -5.32
CA ILE A 37 -3.39 -22.32 -4.24
C ILE A 37 -3.64 -20.82 -4.14
N VAL A 38 -3.48 -20.27 -2.94
CA VAL A 38 -3.67 -18.84 -2.67
C VAL A 38 -2.33 -18.18 -2.37
N VAL A 39 -1.99 -17.18 -3.18
CA VAL A 39 -0.80 -16.33 -3.02
C VAL A 39 -1.24 -14.94 -2.64
N VAL A 40 -0.73 -14.42 -1.53
CA VAL A 40 -1.06 -13.08 -1.03
C VAL A 40 0.15 -12.18 -1.09
N ASP A 41 0.02 -11.05 -1.81
CA ASP A 41 0.93 -9.92 -1.66
C ASP A 41 0.54 -9.16 -0.38
N ASN A 42 1.38 -9.25 0.64
CA ASN A 42 1.14 -8.67 1.96
C ASN A 42 2.04 -7.45 2.24
N VAL A 43 2.53 -6.80 1.20
CA VAL A 43 3.50 -5.70 1.32
C VAL A 43 2.94 -4.54 2.14
N PHE A 44 1.68 -4.14 1.94
CA PHE A 44 1.07 -2.99 2.63
C PHE A 44 0.85 -3.26 4.12
N ALA A 45 0.34 -4.45 4.45
CA ALA A 45 0.09 -4.81 5.84
C ALA A 45 1.36 -5.20 6.60
N THR A 46 2.42 -5.59 5.93
CA THR A 46 3.63 -6.17 6.56
C THR A 46 3.30 -7.46 7.35
N PRO A 47 4.28 -8.24 7.80
CA PRO A 47 4.01 -9.40 8.65
C PRO A 47 3.54 -9.03 10.07
N LEU A 48 3.59 -7.75 10.42
CA LEU A 48 3.21 -7.26 11.75
C LEU A 48 1.72 -6.99 11.87
N LEU A 49 1.10 -6.48 10.80
CA LEU A 49 -0.30 -6.07 10.83
C LEU A 49 -1.26 -7.17 10.33
N GLN A 50 -0.79 -8.06 9.47
CA GLN A 50 -1.60 -9.15 8.93
C GLN A 50 -0.74 -10.39 8.67
N ARG A 51 -1.28 -11.57 8.96
CA ARG A 51 -0.59 -12.87 8.84
C ARG A 51 -1.35 -13.82 7.92
N PRO A 52 -1.24 -13.67 6.60
CA PRO A 52 -2.09 -14.41 5.66
C PRO A 52 -1.96 -15.93 5.72
N LEU A 53 -0.78 -16.49 6.07
CA LEU A 53 -0.60 -17.94 6.26
C LEU A 53 -1.51 -18.50 7.37
N GLU A 54 -1.74 -17.73 8.43
CA GLU A 54 -2.64 -18.10 9.51
C GLU A 54 -4.13 -17.97 9.13
N MET A 55 -4.40 -17.29 8.01
CA MET A 55 -5.74 -17.06 7.44
C MET A 55 -6.06 -17.96 6.24
N GLY A 56 -5.18 -18.91 5.94
CA GLY A 56 -5.39 -19.91 4.88
C GLY A 56 -4.68 -19.63 3.56
N ALA A 57 -3.85 -18.60 3.46
CA ALA A 57 -2.98 -18.46 2.31
C ALA A 57 -1.91 -19.56 2.28
N ASP A 58 -1.57 -20.05 1.09
CA ASP A 58 -0.51 -21.05 0.91
C ASP A 58 0.87 -20.42 0.80
N VAL A 59 0.90 -19.23 0.18
CA VAL A 59 2.13 -18.47 -0.08
C VAL A 59 1.89 -17.00 0.20
N VAL A 60 2.88 -16.35 0.81
CA VAL A 60 2.89 -14.90 1.02
C VAL A 60 4.13 -14.31 0.37
N VAL A 61 3.96 -13.20 -0.33
CA VAL A 61 5.06 -12.49 -0.97
C VAL A 61 5.24 -11.10 -0.36
N TYR A 62 6.49 -10.66 -0.26
CA TYR A 62 6.87 -9.33 0.18
C TYR A 62 7.87 -8.70 -0.80
N SER A 63 7.62 -7.43 -1.14
CA SER A 63 8.70 -6.57 -1.62
C SER A 63 9.54 -6.12 -0.42
N CYS A 64 10.71 -6.70 -0.26
CA CYS A 64 11.64 -6.29 0.80
C CYS A 64 12.18 -4.86 0.59
N THR A 65 12.06 -4.34 -0.62
CA THR A 65 12.35 -2.95 -1.01
C THR A 65 11.54 -1.92 -0.21
N LYS A 66 10.37 -2.33 0.32
CA LYS A 66 9.42 -1.47 1.03
C LYS A 66 9.73 -1.44 2.54
N HIS A 67 8.76 -1.68 3.37
CA HIS A 67 8.88 -1.61 4.84
C HIS A 67 10.03 -2.43 5.44
N ILE A 68 10.40 -3.57 4.83
CA ILE A 68 11.45 -4.44 5.37
C ILE A 68 12.80 -3.71 5.32
N ASP A 69 13.16 -3.11 4.20
CA ASP A 69 14.30 -2.20 4.12
C ASP A 69 14.03 -0.87 4.84
N GLY A 70 12.90 -0.23 4.52
CA GLY A 70 12.38 0.97 5.16
C GLY A 70 13.19 2.25 4.93
N GLN A 71 14.16 2.27 4.02
CA GLN A 71 15.02 3.43 3.74
C GLN A 71 15.39 3.58 2.26
N GLY A 72 14.75 2.83 1.37
CA GLY A 72 14.99 2.93 -0.09
C GLY A 72 16.40 2.52 -0.54
N ARG A 73 17.07 1.61 0.20
CA ARG A 73 18.48 1.21 -0.03
C ARG A 73 18.61 -0.05 -0.87
N VAL A 74 17.60 -0.95 -0.81
CA VAL A 74 17.70 -2.31 -1.33
C VAL A 74 16.52 -2.65 -2.22
N LEU A 75 16.81 -3.30 -3.35
CA LEU A 75 15.83 -4.05 -4.12
C LEU A 75 15.86 -5.52 -3.69
N GLY A 76 14.75 -6.05 -3.28
CA GLY A 76 14.66 -7.45 -2.87
C GLY A 76 13.23 -7.91 -2.68
N GLY A 77 13.08 -9.23 -2.59
CA GLY A 77 11.80 -9.87 -2.33
C GLY A 77 11.95 -11.07 -1.40
N ALA A 78 10.86 -11.43 -0.75
CA ALA A 78 10.77 -12.65 0.04
C ALA A 78 9.48 -13.39 -0.32
N VAL A 79 9.58 -14.71 -0.37
CA VAL A 79 8.45 -15.62 -0.59
C VAL A 79 8.41 -16.57 0.59
N LEU A 80 7.28 -16.61 1.28
CA LEU A 80 7.04 -17.46 2.45
C LEU A 80 5.96 -18.48 2.11
N GLY A 81 6.11 -19.70 2.63
CA GLY A 81 5.16 -20.77 2.45
C GLY A 81 5.46 -21.95 3.35
N GLY A 82 4.66 -22.99 3.29
CA GLY A 82 4.91 -24.22 4.03
C GLY A 82 6.29 -24.82 3.68
N LYS A 83 7.01 -25.35 4.70
CA LYS A 83 8.37 -25.87 4.55
C LYS A 83 8.53 -26.80 3.35
N LYS A 84 7.65 -27.76 3.22
CA LYS A 84 7.69 -28.76 2.11
C LYS A 84 7.58 -28.07 0.75
N TRP A 85 6.66 -27.13 0.59
CA TRP A 85 6.49 -26.41 -0.68
C TRP A 85 7.72 -25.57 -1.02
N VAL A 86 8.30 -24.90 -0.01
CA VAL A 86 9.52 -24.11 -0.19
C VAL A 86 10.70 -25.00 -0.62
N GLU A 87 10.90 -26.14 0.04
CA GLU A 87 12.02 -27.06 -0.26
C GLU A 87 11.84 -27.78 -1.59
N ASP A 88 10.64 -28.22 -1.93
CA ASP A 88 10.37 -29.04 -3.12
C ASP A 88 10.12 -28.20 -4.39
N THR A 89 9.63 -26.97 -4.27
CA THR A 89 9.18 -26.16 -5.41
C THR A 89 9.98 -24.86 -5.54
N LEU A 90 9.98 -24.01 -4.52
CA LEU A 90 10.55 -22.69 -4.62
C LEU A 90 12.09 -22.73 -4.65
N GLN A 91 12.72 -23.45 -3.74
CA GLN A 91 14.18 -23.48 -3.62
C GLN A 91 14.85 -24.07 -4.88
N PRO A 92 14.37 -25.17 -5.48
CA PRO A 92 14.92 -25.67 -6.74
C PRO A 92 14.77 -24.67 -7.88
N PHE A 93 13.62 -23.97 -7.96
CA PHE A 93 13.40 -22.94 -8.98
C PHE A 93 14.40 -21.80 -8.84
N VAL A 94 14.51 -21.19 -7.65
CA VAL A 94 15.44 -20.09 -7.37
C VAL A 94 16.89 -20.51 -7.63
N ARG A 95 17.28 -21.71 -7.18
CA ARG A 95 18.63 -22.25 -7.35
C ARG A 95 19.02 -22.42 -8.83
N ASN A 96 18.08 -22.89 -9.65
CA ASN A 96 18.35 -23.22 -11.06
C ASN A 96 18.19 -22.02 -11.99
N THR A 97 17.40 -21.00 -11.60
CA THR A 97 17.13 -19.81 -12.42
C THR A 97 17.96 -18.59 -11.99
N GLY A 98 18.55 -18.61 -10.80
CA GLY A 98 19.52 -17.63 -10.32
C GLY A 98 19.02 -16.31 -9.76
N PRO A 99 17.71 -16.04 -9.48
CA PRO A 99 17.25 -14.79 -8.90
C PRO A 99 17.58 -14.74 -7.41
N THR A 100 18.85 -14.66 -7.06
CA THR A 100 19.34 -14.62 -5.69
C THR A 100 19.80 -13.23 -5.32
N MET A 101 19.52 -12.86 -4.06
CA MET A 101 19.95 -11.58 -3.51
C MET A 101 21.47 -11.60 -3.22
N SER A 102 22.16 -10.46 -3.44
CA SER A 102 23.55 -10.33 -3.01
C SER A 102 23.65 -10.42 -1.48
N ALA A 103 24.78 -10.91 -0.99
CA ALA A 103 25.04 -11.01 0.46
C ALA A 103 24.95 -9.63 1.15
N PHE A 104 25.38 -8.56 0.49
CA PHE A 104 25.30 -7.19 1.01
C PHE A 104 23.82 -6.74 1.16
N ASN A 105 23.00 -6.96 0.15
CA ASN A 105 21.57 -6.64 0.22
C ASN A 105 20.86 -7.46 1.30
N ALA A 106 21.17 -8.75 1.42
CA ALA A 106 20.63 -9.61 2.45
C ALA A 106 21.02 -9.12 3.87
N TRP A 107 22.25 -8.69 4.05
CA TRP A 107 22.70 -8.11 5.33
C TRP A 107 21.96 -6.80 5.65
N LEU A 108 21.79 -5.90 4.68
CA LEU A 108 21.02 -4.66 4.88
C LEU A 108 19.55 -4.96 5.28
N LEU A 109 18.92 -5.94 4.63
CA LEU A 109 17.56 -6.34 4.97
C LEU A 109 17.46 -6.94 6.38
N LEU A 110 18.44 -7.75 6.79
CA LEU A 110 18.51 -8.25 8.17
C LEU A 110 18.58 -7.10 9.18
N LYS A 111 19.38 -6.06 8.88
CA LYS A 111 19.43 -4.84 9.72
C LYS A 111 18.12 -4.05 9.69
N GLY A 112 17.43 -4.01 8.55
CA GLY A 112 16.13 -3.40 8.44
C GLY A 112 15.05 -4.10 9.29
N ILE A 113 15.08 -5.43 9.35
CA ILE A 113 14.14 -6.23 10.14
C ILE A 113 14.27 -5.96 11.65
N GLU A 114 15.47 -5.69 12.15
CA GLU A 114 15.69 -5.41 13.59
C GLU A 114 14.85 -4.24 14.12
N THR A 115 14.49 -3.27 13.26
CA THR A 115 13.69 -2.09 13.63
C THR A 115 12.32 -2.07 12.94
N LEU A 116 11.95 -3.11 12.23
CA LEU A 116 10.71 -3.14 11.43
C LEU A 116 9.47 -2.82 12.29
N ALA A 117 9.35 -3.46 13.46
CA ALA A 117 8.21 -3.26 14.35
C ALA A 117 8.10 -1.80 14.83
N LEU A 118 9.20 -1.21 15.26
CA LEU A 118 9.24 0.18 15.72
C LEU A 118 8.84 1.16 14.62
N ARG A 119 9.33 0.93 13.40
CA ARG A 119 9.04 1.80 12.25
C ARG A 119 7.58 1.67 11.80
N VAL A 120 7.08 0.46 11.65
CA VAL A 120 5.69 0.22 11.22
C VAL A 120 4.72 0.79 12.24
N ASP A 121 4.94 0.57 13.54
CA ASP A 121 4.10 1.09 14.60
C ASP A 121 4.08 2.64 14.62
N ALA A 122 5.23 3.28 14.51
CA ALA A 122 5.32 4.74 14.44
C ALA A 122 4.60 5.29 13.20
N SER A 123 4.84 4.70 12.01
CA SER A 123 4.20 5.12 10.76
C SER A 123 2.69 4.88 10.77
N CYS A 124 2.20 3.80 11.40
CA CYS A 124 0.75 3.57 11.55
C CYS A 124 0.08 4.66 12.39
N ARG A 125 0.69 5.04 13.53
CA ARG A 125 0.15 6.15 14.34
C ARG A 125 0.14 7.47 13.58
N GLY A 126 1.19 7.75 12.81
CA GLY A 126 1.25 8.91 11.93
C GLY A 126 0.19 8.88 10.85
N ALA A 127 -0.01 7.72 10.21
CA ALA A 127 -1.00 7.53 9.16
C ALA A 127 -2.44 7.71 9.68
N GLU A 128 -2.74 7.21 10.88
CA GLU A 128 -4.03 7.40 11.52
C GLU A 128 -4.31 8.89 11.79
N ALA A 129 -3.35 9.61 12.38
CA ALA A 129 -3.49 11.05 12.64
C ALA A 129 -3.68 11.85 11.34
N VAL A 130 -2.92 11.52 10.29
CA VAL A 130 -3.04 12.15 8.97
C VAL A 130 -4.40 11.83 8.34
N ALA A 131 -4.88 10.59 8.42
CA ALA A 131 -6.18 10.20 7.88
C ALA A 131 -7.34 10.96 8.54
N GLU A 132 -7.29 11.12 9.87
CA GLU A 132 -8.28 11.90 10.62
C GLU A 132 -8.22 13.40 10.25
N PHE A 133 -7.03 13.97 10.14
CA PHE A 133 -6.86 15.35 9.69
C PHE A 133 -7.47 15.56 8.30
N LEU A 134 -7.12 14.72 7.34
CA LEU A 134 -7.60 14.80 5.96
C LEU A 134 -9.11 14.69 5.85
N ALA A 135 -9.73 13.83 6.65
CA ALA A 135 -11.18 13.66 6.65
C ALA A 135 -11.95 14.89 7.17
N GLY A 136 -11.30 15.74 7.96
CA GLY A 136 -11.87 17.01 8.41
C GLY A 136 -11.70 18.18 7.42
N ARG A 137 -11.11 17.94 6.23
CA ARG A 137 -10.80 19.01 5.28
C ARG A 137 -11.86 19.14 4.18
N ASN A 138 -12.29 20.35 3.91
CA ASN A 138 -13.26 20.64 2.83
C ASN A 138 -12.70 20.39 1.43
N GLU A 139 -11.38 20.45 1.25
CA GLU A 139 -10.67 20.19 0.01
C GLU A 139 -10.64 18.70 -0.35
N VAL A 140 -10.86 17.82 0.65
CA VAL A 140 -10.79 16.37 0.52
C VAL A 140 -12.20 15.81 0.36
N ALA A 141 -12.46 15.19 -0.78
CA ALA A 141 -13.73 14.57 -1.09
C ALA A 141 -13.91 13.22 -0.38
N ARG A 142 -12.80 12.48 -0.22
CA ARG A 142 -12.81 11.15 0.42
C ARG A 142 -11.43 10.77 0.93
N VAL A 143 -11.42 9.98 2.02
CA VAL A 143 -10.22 9.34 2.57
C VAL A 143 -10.44 7.82 2.62
N TRP A 144 -9.45 7.05 2.21
CA TRP A 144 -9.38 5.60 2.41
C TRP A 144 -8.29 5.29 3.42
N TYR A 145 -8.68 4.72 4.53
CA TYR A 145 -7.79 4.18 5.56
C TYR A 145 -8.54 3.06 6.30
N PRO A 146 -8.01 1.83 6.33
CA PRO A 146 -8.78 0.63 6.68
C PRO A 146 -9.48 0.66 8.03
N THR A 147 -8.88 1.28 9.05
CA THR A 147 -9.45 1.35 10.41
C THR A 147 -10.39 2.53 10.65
N ARG A 148 -10.62 3.39 9.66
CA ARG A 148 -11.65 4.44 9.78
C ARG A 148 -13.04 3.84 9.71
N ALA A 149 -13.95 4.36 10.56
CA ALA A 149 -15.33 3.86 10.62
C ALA A 149 -16.14 4.05 9.32
N ASP A 150 -15.74 5.00 8.47
CA ASP A 150 -16.36 5.26 7.17
C ASP A 150 -15.73 4.44 6.02
N HIS A 151 -14.71 3.62 6.30
CA HIS A 151 -14.16 2.71 5.30
C HIS A 151 -15.17 1.58 4.99
N PRO A 152 -15.44 1.27 3.71
CA PRO A 152 -16.47 0.28 3.34
C PRO A 152 -16.27 -1.11 3.95
N GLN A 153 -15.04 -1.46 4.26
CA GLN A 153 -14.68 -2.77 4.81
C GLN A 153 -14.05 -2.63 6.22
N HIS A 154 -14.47 -1.62 6.98
CA HIS A 154 -13.96 -1.35 8.33
C HIS A 154 -13.97 -2.60 9.23
N GLU A 155 -15.12 -3.25 9.35
CA GLU A 155 -15.30 -4.43 10.20
C GLU A 155 -14.36 -5.58 9.80
N LEU A 156 -14.18 -5.78 8.48
CA LEU A 156 -13.27 -6.78 7.96
C LEU A 156 -11.80 -6.44 8.25
N ALA A 157 -11.43 -5.17 8.09
CA ALA A 157 -10.10 -4.68 8.42
C ALA A 157 -9.80 -4.88 9.91
N MET A 158 -10.73 -4.51 10.79
CA MET A 158 -10.59 -4.70 12.24
C MET A 158 -10.50 -6.17 12.65
N ALA A 159 -11.11 -7.08 11.88
CA ALA A 159 -11.02 -8.52 12.15
C ALA A 159 -9.71 -9.15 11.66
N GLN A 160 -9.11 -8.62 10.59
CA GLN A 160 -7.93 -9.23 9.93
C GLN A 160 -6.60 -8.53 10.26
N MET A 161 -6.64 -7.24 10.59
CA MET A 161 -5.45 -6.42 10.77
C MET A 161 -5.37 -5.88 12.18
N SER A 162 -4.14 -5.72 12.70
CA SER A 162 -3.90 -5.14 14.03
C SER A 162 -3.86 -3.60 14.02
N ALA A 163 -3.72 -2.95 12.85
CA ALA A 163 -3.79 -1.51 12.64
C ALA A 163 -4.08 -1.21 11.16
N GLY A 164 -4.41 0.05 10.83
CA GLY A 164 -4.80 0.48 9.48
C GLY A 164 -3.69 0.51 8.42
N GLY A 165 -2.45 0.36 8.84
CA GLY A 165 -1.29 0.41 7.95
C GLY A 165 -0.63 1.78 7.91
N THR A 166 0.41 1.88 7.07
CA THR A 166 1.24 3.08 6.94
C THR A 166 0.86 3.95 5.74
N VAL A 167 -0.14 3.55 4.99
CA VAL A 167 -0.56 4.21 3.74
C VAL A 167 -1.95 4.79 3.91
N VAL A 168 -2.12 6.03 3.49
CA VAL A 168 -3.40 6.74 3.39
C VAL A 168 -3.64 7.09 1.94
N SER A 169 -4.81 6.83 1.41
CA SER A 169 -5.23 7.35 0.11
C SER A 169 -6.35 8.35 0.30
N PHE A 170 -6.33 9.45 -0.45
CA PHE A 170 -7.35 10.47 -0.37
C PHE A 170 -7.60 11.10 -1.73
N GLU A 171 -8.79 11.63 -1.93
CA GLU A 171 -9.21 12.28 -3.17
C GLU A 171 -9.48 13.76 -2.92
N LEU A 172 -8.90 14.60 -3.75
CA LEU A 172 -9.17 16.05 -3.75
C LEU A 172 -10.38 16.39 -4.63
N ALA A 173 -11.28 17.20 -4.10
CA ALA A 173 -12.50 17.63 -4.79
C ALA A 173 -12.23 18.39 -6.10
N GLY A 174 -11.09 19.10 -6.19
CA GLY A 174 -10.65 19.82 -7.39
C GLY A 174 -9.99 18.93 -8.46
N GLY A 175 -10.01 17.59 -8.30
CA GLY A 175 -9.50 16.63 -9.27
C GLY A 175 -8.00 16.77 -9.50
N LYS A 176 -7.55 16.49 -10.73
CA LYS A 176 -6.13 16.46 -11.11
C LYS A 176 -5.39 17.77 -10.83
N SER A 177 -6.00 18.90 -11.13
CA SER A 177 -5.37 20.22 -10.92
C SER A 177 -5.05 20.46 -9.45
N ALA A 178 -6.01 20.16 -8.55
CA ALA A 178 -5.83 20.27 -7.12
C ALA A 178 -4.78 19.27 -6.59
N ALA A 179 -4.81 18.02 -7.08
CA ALA A 179 -3.85 17.00 -6.71
C ALA A 179 -2.40 17.42 -7.04
N PHE A 180 -2.18 17.93 -8.25
CA PHE A 180 -0.84 18.42 -8.64
C PHE A 180 -0.44 19.69 -7.89
N ALA A 181 -1.37 20.63 -7.65
CA ALA A 181 -1.08 21.84 -6.89
C ALA A 181 -0.68 21.48 -5.44
N ALA A 182 -1.41 20.59 -4.78
CA ALA A 182 -1.07 20.10 -3.45
C ALA A 182 0.30 19.40 -3.43
N MET A 183 0.54 18.47 -4.35
CA MET A 183 1.82 17.74 -4.40
C MET A 183 3.02 18.65 -4.67
N ASN A 184 2.84 19.69 -5.49
CA ASN A 184 3.88 20.69 -5.73
C ASN A 184 4.10 21.63 -4.53
N GLY A 185 3.13 21.73 -3.64
CA GLY A 185 3.20 22.54 -2.41
C GLY A 185 3.86 21.84 -1.23
N PHE A 186 4.10 20.53 -1.29
CA PHE A 186 4.75 19.81 -0.19
C PHE A 186 6.18 20.31 0.05
N ALA A 187 6.50 20.59 1.30
CA ALA A 187 7.82 21.00 1.74
C ALA A 187 8.57 19.86 2.45
N LEU A 188 7.86 19.01 3.18
CA LEU A 188 8.40 17.87 3.92
C LEU A 188 8.16 16.56 3.20
N ILE A 189 6.94 16.33 2.70
CA ILE A 189 6.54 15.11 2.01
C ILE A 189 7.19 15.07 0.64
N ALA A 190 7.97 14.02 0.36
CA ALA A 190 8.63 13.86 -0.93
C ALA A 190 7.71 13.20 -1.98
N VAL A 191 7.83 13.65 -3.23
CA VAL A 191 7.09 13.04 -4.36
C VAL A 191 7.86 11.82 -4.87
N SER A 192 7.27 10.63 -4.70
CA SER A 192 7.85 9.36 -5.16
C SER A 192 6.76 8.29 -5.27
N ASN A 193 6.91 7.38 -6.23
CA ASN A 193 6.01 6.22 -6.35
C ASN A 193 6.36 5.05 -5.41
N ASN A 194 7.44 5.16 -4.62
CA ASN A 194 7.80 4.18 -3.60
C ASN A 194 6.86 4.26 -2.38
N LEU A 195 7.04 3.39 -1.40
CA LEU A 195 6.30 3.37 -0.14
C LEU A 195 7.09 2.62 0.94
N GLY A 196 6.66 2.75 2.20
CA GLY A 196 7.26 2.03 3.33
C GLY A 196 8.67 2.52 3.69
N ASP A 197 9.01 3.74 3.29
CA ASP A 197 10.26 4.42 3.64
C ASP A 197 10.13 5.12 5.00
N SER A 198 11.26 5.45 5.62
CA SER A 198 11.33 6.30 6.80
C SER A 198 10.91 7.75 6.51
N LYS A 199 10.88 8.16 5.24
CA LYS A 199 10.36 9.43 4.76
C LYS A 199 8.93 9.26 4.24
N SER A 200 8.10 10.27 4.47
CA SER A 200 6.76 10.33 3.89
C SER A 200 6.83 10.58 2.38
N LEU A 201 6.12 9.75 1.62
CA LEU A 201 6.17 9.73 0.16
C LEU A 201 4.76 9.83 -0.42
N ALA A 202 4.54 10.82 -1.29
CA ALA A 202 3.28 10.99 -2.01
C ALA A 202 3.42 10.64 -3.49
N THR A 203 2.37 10.03 -4.05
CA THR A 203 2.28 9.77 -5.48
C THR A 203 0.86 10.03 -6.01
N HIS A 204 0.76 10.38 -7.29
CA HIS A 204 -0.50 10.48 -8.02
C HIS A 204 -0.69 9.19 -8.84
N PRO A 205 -1.51 8.23 -8.37
CA PRO A 205 -1.59 6.89 -8.99
C PRO A 205 -2.00 6.92 -10.45
N ALA A 206 -2.92 7.80 -10.82
CA ALA A 206 -3.46 7.87 -12.18
C ALA A 206 -2.40 8.20 -13.26
N THR A 207 -1.35 8.94 -12.91
CA THR A 207 -0.26 9.30 -13.84
C THR A 207 1.06 8.57 -13.59
N THR A 208 1.11 7.72 -12.58
CA THR A 208 2.33 6.96 -12.22
C THR A 208 2.07 5.46 -12.16
N THR A 209 1.76 4.93 -10.98
CA THR A 209 1.67 3.49 -10.71
C THR A 209 0.55 2.79 -11.48
N HIS A 210 -0.55 3.49 -11.77
CA HIS A 210 -1.74 2.95 -12.44
C HIS A 210 -2.02 3.59 -13.82
N MET A 211 -1.06 4.32 -14.38
CA MET A 211 -1.21 4.92 -15.70
C MET A 211 -1.45 3.89 -16.81
N ARG A 212 -0.73 2.76 -16.73
CA ARG A 212 -0.71 1.74 -17.79
C ARG A 212 -1.99 0.93 -17.93
N ILE A 213 -2.83 0.84 -16.88
CA ILE A 213 -4.08 0.09 -16.96
C ILE A 213 -5.18 0.81 -17.75
N GLY A 214 -4.95 2.08 -18.11
CA GLY A 214 -5.89 2.89 -18.86
C GLY A 214 -6.98 3.54 -18.03
N GLU A 215 -7.64 4.55 -18.61
CA GLU A 215 -8.63 5.37 -17.89
C GLU A 215 -9.88 4.58 -17.47
N ALA A 216 -10.42 3.76 -18.37
CA ALA A 216 -11.61 2.96 -18.11
C ALA A 216 -11.41 2.00 -16.94
N GLU A 217 -10.25 1.34 -16.85
CA GLU A 217 -9.96 0.43 -15.75
C GLU A 217 -9.67 1.19 -14.44
N ARG A 218 -8.99 2.34 -14.50
CA ARG A 218 -8.85 3.22 -13.33
C ARG A 218 -10.21 3.66 -12.78
N ALA A 219 -11.11 4.09 -13.66
CA ALA A 219 -12.47 4.48 -13.27
C ALA A 219 -13.23 3.33 -12.60
N ARG A 220 -13.12 2.11 -13.15
CA ARG A 220 -13.72 0.89 -12.56
C ARG A 220 -13.17 0.60 -11.15
N LEU A 221 -11.90 0.89 -10.91
CA LEU A 221 -11.23 0.72 -9.63
C LEU A 221 -11.38 1.92 -8.69
N GLY A 222 -12.10 2.97 -9.08
CA GLY A 222 -12.27 4.19 -8.28
C GLY A 222 -11.03 5.08 -8.21
N ILE A 223 -10.03 4.85 -9.07
CA ILE A 223 -8.79 5.63 -9.13
C ILE A 223 -9.04 6.85 -10.03
N THR A 224 -9.59 7.91 -9.43
CA THR A 224 -9.82 9.18 -10.14
C THR A 224 -8.53 10.00 -10.27
N ASP A 225 -8.59 11.04 -11.09
CA ASP A 225 -7.48 11.99 -11.24
C ASP A 225 -7.27 12.91 -10.01
N GLY A 226 -8.17 12.86 -9.02
CA GLY A 226 -8.02 13.57 -7.75
C GLY A 226 -7.29 12.75 -6.66
N VAL A 227 -7.04 11.47 -6.90
CA VAL A 227 -6.47 10.57 -5.87
C VAL A 227 -4.97 10.79 -5.69
N ILE A 228 -4.58 10.97 -4.44
CA ILE A 228 -3.19 10.94 -3.96
C ILE A 228 -3.05 9.76 -2.99
N ARG A 229 -1.98 8.97 -3.14
CA ARG A 229 -1.56 7.97 -2.17
C ARG A 229 -0.37 8.50 -1.39
N LEU A 230 -0.49 8.55 -0.07
CA LEU A 230 0.55 8.95 0.87
C LEU A 230 1.04 7.74 1.66
N SER A 231 2.31 7.42 1.57
CA SER A 231 3.00 6.50 2.48
C SER A 231 3.64 7.30 3.58
N VAL A 232 3.15 7.15 4.80
CA VAL A 232 3.59 7.91 5.97
C VAL A 232 4.89 7.32 6.51
N GLY A 233 5.88 8.18 6.73
CA GLY A 233 7.19 7.85 7.27
C GLY A 233 7.25 7.94 8.79
N LEU A 234 8.40 8.41 9.29
CA LEU A 234 8.72 8.49 10.72
C LEU A 234 8.80 9.93 11.24
N GLU A 235 8.41 10.89 10.43
CA GLU A 235 8.34 12.30 10.81
C GLU A 235 7.30 12.51 11.93
N ASP A 236 7.41 13.59 12.69
CA ASP A 236 6.38 13.94 13.66
C ASP A 236 5.04 14.14 12.92
N PRO A 237 3.96 13.48 13.35
CA PRO A 237 2.66 13.60 12.68
C PRO A 237 2.15 15.05 12.59
N ARG A 238 2.54 15.93 13.52
CA ARG A 238 2.17 17.36 13.50
C ARG A 238 2.84 18.07 12.34
N ASP A 239 4.12 17.80 12.08
CA ASP A 239 4.86 18.39 10.96
C ASP A 239 4.27 17.94 9.62
N LEU A 240 3.85 16.68 9.53
CA LEU A 240 3.15 16.14 8.34
C LEU A 240 1.78 16.80 8.12
N ILE A 241 1.03 17.02 9.22
CA ILE A 241 -0.27 17.71 9.17
C ILE A 241 -0.10 19.17 8.77
N ASP A 242 0.92 19.85 9.26
CA ASP A 242 1.21 21.24 8.89
C ASP A 242 1.62 21.34 7.42
N ASP A 243 2.44 20.41 6.91
CA ASP A 243 2.81 20.35 5.49
C ASP A 243 1.60 20.09 4.59
N LEU A 244 0.72 19.16 4.98
CA LEU A 244 -0.53 18.89 4.27
C LEU A 244 -1.47 20.13 4.31
N ALA A 245 -1.61 20.78 5.46
CA ALA A 245 -2.51 21.93 5.63
C ALA A 245 -2.12 23.09 4.71
N GLN A 246 -0.83 23.44 4.67
CA GLN A 246 -0.34 24.52 3.83
C GLN A 246 -0.46 24.18 2.34
N ALA A 247 -0.16 22.92 1.94
CA ALA A 247 -0.24 22.47 0.56
C ALA A 247 -1.69 22.43 0.04
N LEU A 248 -2.64 21.94 0.85
CA LEU A 248 -4.07 21.92 0.52
C LEU A 248 -4.64 23.33 0.41
N SER A 249 -4.25 24.25 1.30
CA SER A 249 -4.69 25.65 1.24
C SER A 249 -4.19 26.35 -0.03
N ALA A 250 -2.95 26.10 -0.44
CA ALA A 250 -2.40 26.62 -1.69
C ALA A 250 -3.11 26.05 -2.94
N ALA A 251 -3.53 24.79 -2.89
CA ALA A 251 -4.26 24.14 -3.98
C ALA A 251 -5.66 24.76 -4.23
N ASN A 252 -6.31 25.27 -3.19
CA ASN A 252 -7.60 25.96 -3.33
C ASN A 252 -7.49 27.34 -3.99
N VAL A 253 -6.34 27.98 -3.94
CA VAL A 253 -6.10 29.33 -4.52
C VAL A 253 -5.69 29.24 -5.99
N ALA A 254 -5.26 28.07 -6.47
CA ALA A 254 -4.89 27.91 -7.87
C ALA A 254 -6.12 28.11 -8.78
N PRO A 255 -6.08 29.03 -9.77
CA PRO A 255 -7.20 29.27 -10.65
C PRO A 255 -7.53 27.95 -11.39
N GLN A 256 -8.82 27.59 -11.37
CA GLN A 256 -9.32 26.55 -12.28
C GLN A 256 -9.03 27.03 -13.70
N THR A 257 -7.93 26.53 -14.28
CA THR A 257 -7.64 26.75 -15.69
C THR A 257 -8.79 26.13 -16.46
N ARG A 258 -9.70 26.98 -16.98
CA ARG A 258 -10.72 26.56 -17.93
C ARG A 258 -10.01 25.76 -19.02
N ALA A 259 -10.48 24.53 -19.25
CA ALA A 259 -10.12 23.79 -20.44
C ALA A 259 -10.41 24.74 -21.65
N ALA A 260 -9.37 25.04 -22.37
CA ALA A 260 -9.54 25.68 -23.68
C ALA A 260 -10.24 24.64 -24.57
N GLU A 261 -11.39 25.06 -25.13
CA GLU A 261 -12.16 24.34 -26.12
C GLU A 261 -11.35 24.00 -27.37
#